data_d6209776e446ec894e265543e21177dd
#
_entry.id   d6209776e446ec894e265543e21177dd
#
_cell.length_a   1.000
_cell.length_b   1.000
_cell.length_c   1.000
_cell.angle_alpha   90.00
_cell.angle_beta   90.00
_cell.angle_gamma   90.00
#
_symmetry.space_group_name_H-M   'P 1'
#
loop_
_entity.id
_entity.type
_entity.pdbx_description
1 polymer ?
#
loop_
_entity_poly.entity_id
_entity_poly.type
_entity_poly.pdbx_seq_one_letter_code
_entity_poly.pdbx_strand_id
1 'polypeptide(L)'
;MNETSQPMKWASALSTRPSLEGAVREVVDQLKTQFDGVPDLGVLFISSSFTSEFPRLLPLLQDMWSIPNLVGCSGGGVIGMNAEHAPQEVENAPALSLSVASLPGVLVRTFYLSSDDLPDLDSPPNQWTDLIGVPPPGGTPVYFDG
;
A
#
# COMPACT_ATOMS: atom_id res chain seq x y z
N MET A 1 7.61 -29.55 -18.24
CA MET A 1 6.76 -28.35 -18.37
C MET A 1 7.38 -27.27 -17.50
N ASN A 2 7.92 -26.24 -18.10
CA ASN A 2 8.37 -25.09 -17.36
C ASN A 2 7.12 -24.28 -16.99
N GLU A 3 6.70 -24.31 -15.73
CA GLU A 3 5.88 -23.26 -15.19
C GLU A 3 6.74 -21.99 -15.28
N THR A 4 6.46 -21.17 -16.28
CA THR A 4 6.99 -19.81 -16.33
C THR A 4 6.35 -19.05 -15.17
N SER A 5 7.02 -19.06 -14.03
CA SER A 5 6.68 -18.18 -12.90
C SER A 5 6.61 -16.78 -13.46
N GLN A 6 5.43 -16.15 -13.40
CA GLN A 6 5.30 -14.77 -13.81
C GLN A 6 6.23 -13.91 -12.93
N PRO A 7 6.95 -12.94 -13.51
CA PRO A 7 7.83 -12.09 -12.73
C PRO A 7 7.03 -11.18 -11.80
N MET A 8 7.60 -10.85 -10.64
CA MET A 8 7.08 -9.78 -9.80
C MET A 8 7.10 -8.47 -10.58
N LYS A 9 6.05 -7.68 -10.39
CA LYS A 9 5.92 -6.38 -11.05
C LYS A 9 5.52 -5.32 -10.03
N TRP A 10 6.19 -4.18 -10.08
CA TRP A 10 5.89 -3.00 -9.27
C TRP A 10 5.64 -1.81 -10.17
N ALA A 11 4.75 -0.94 -9.76
CA ALA A 11 4.53 0.37 -10.37
C ALA A 11 4.21 1.39 -9.28
N SER A 12 4.64 2.63 -9.46
CA SER A 12 4.43 3.72 -8.52
C SER A 12 3.98 4.98 -9.24
N ALA A 13 3.10 5.74 -8.61
CA ALA A 13 2.65 7.05 -9.09
C ALA A 13 2.49 8.02 -7.93
N LEU A 14 2.79 9.29 -8.19
CA LEU A 14 2.64 10.41 -7.28
C LEU A 14 1.76 11.47 -7.93
N SER A 15 0.79 11.98 -7.20
CA SER A 15 -0.02 13.13 -7.57
C SER A 15 0.18 14.28 -6.59
N THR A 16 0.26 15.48 -7.12
CA THR A 16 0.29 16.75 -6.35
C THR A 16 -0.99 17.56 -6.54
N ARG A 17 -2.06 16.94 -7.02
CA ARG A 17 -3.37 17.58 -7.18
C ARG A 17 -3.89 18.07 -5.83
N PRO A 18 -4.46 19.29 -5.78
CA PRO A 18 -4.93 19.86 -4.53
C PRO A 18 -6.23 19.22 -4.01
N SER A 19 -7.02 18.58 -4.84
CA SER A 19 -8.21 17.85 -4.42
C SER A 19 -7.91 16.36 -4.23
N LEU A 20 -8.46 15.77 -3.18
CA LEU A 20 -8.28 14.34 -2.90
C LEU A 20 -8.79 13.48 -4.07
N GLU A 21 -9.97 13.78 -4.60
CA GLU A 21 -10.53 13.04 -5.72
C GLU A 21 -9.65 13.13 -6.97
N GLY A 22 -9.13 14.32 -7.27
CA GLY A 22 -8.20 14.52 -8.38
C GLY A 22 -6.89 13.77 -8.19
N ALA A 23 -6.35 13.75 -6.97
CA ALA A 23 -5.12 13.02 -6.64
C ALA A 23 -5.30 11.51 -6.76
N VAL A 24 -6.36 10.94 -6.21
CA VAL A 24 -6.67 9.51 -6.32
C VAL A 24 -6.87 9.12 -7.78
N ARG A 25 -7.64 9.88 -8.53
CA ARG A 25 -7.87 9.62 -9.96
C ARG A 25 -6.56 9.62 -10.74
N GLU A 26 -5.72 10.62 -10.55
CA GLU A 26 -4.46 10.75 -11.28
C GLU A 26 -3.52 9.57 -11.04
N VAL A 27 -3.31 9.16 -9.78
CA VAL A 27 -2.43 8.01 -9.48
C VAL A 27 -3.01 6.69 -10.01
N VAL A 28 -4.32 6.49 -9.90
CA VAL A 28 -4.98 5.29 -10.43
C VAL A 28 -4.88 5.22 -11.96
N ASP A 29 -5.14 6.32 -12.65
CA ASP A 29 -5.06 6.37 -14.11
C ASP A 29 -3.63 6.10 -14.59
N GLN A 30 -2.62 6.73 -13.97
CA GLN A 30 -1.21 6.48 -14.28
C GLN A 30 -0.81 5.02 -14.04
N LEU A 31 -1.21 4.45 -12.92
CA LEU A 31 -0.86 3.07 -12.59
C LEU A 31 -1.54 2.05 -13.52
N LYS A 32 -2.79 2.27 -13.89
CA LYS A 32 -3.51 1.41 -14.84
C LYS A 32 -2.90 1.40 -16.24
N THR A 33 -2.15 2.42 -16.63
CA THR A 33 -1.40 2.40 -17.89
C THR A 33 -0.15 1.53 -17.82
N GLN A 34 0.39 1.29 -16.63
CA GLN A 34 1.63 0.57 -16.38
C GLN A 34 1.41 -0.85 -15.83
N PHE A 35 0.21 -1.12 -15.34
CA PHE A 35 -0.10 -2.32 -14.56
C PHE A 35 -1.39 -2.96 -15.04
N ASP A 36 -1.30 -4.20 -15.52
CA ASP A 36 -2.46 -4.96 -15.99
C ASP A 36 -3.10 -5.76 -14.83
N GLY A 37 -4.42 -5.75 -14.77
CA GLY A 37 -5.19 -6.52 -13.80
C GLY A 37 -5.25 -5.88 -12.42
N VAL A 38 -5.55 -6.71 -11.41
CA VAL A 38 -5.66 -6.30 -10.01
C VAL A 38 -4.34 -6.59 -9.30
N PRO A 39 -3.73 -5.59 -8.62
CA PRO A 39 -2.52 -5.83 -7.84
C PRO A 39 -2.82 -6.67 -6.59
N ASP A 40 -1.81 -7.42 -6.13
CA ASP A 40 -1.88 -8.18 -4.89
C ASP A 40 -1.70 -7.31 -3.65
N LEU A 41 -0.94 -6.21 -3.80
CA LEU A 41 -0.61 -5.27 -2.73
C LEU A 41 -0.61 -3.85 -3.25
N GLY A 42 -1.17 -2.93 -2.46
CA GLY A 42 -1.00 -1.49 -2.60
C GLY A 42 -0.35 -0.88 -1.35
N VAL A 43 0.57 0.04 -1.56
CA VAL A 43 1.20 0.84 -0.50
C VAL A 43 0.92 2.30 -0.79
N LEU A 44 0.22 2.97 0.14
CA LEU A 44 -0.28 4.32 -0.05
C LEU A 44 0.26 5.28 1.01
N PHE A 45 0.77 6.42 0.55
CA PHE A 45 1.17 7.52 1.42
C PHE A 45 0.40 8.79 1.03
N ILE A 46 -0.10 9.50 2.04
CA ILE A 46 -0.89 10.72 1.84
C ILE A 46 -0.38 11.85 2.71
N SER A 47 -0.31 13.04 2.12
CA SER A 47 0.07 14.26 2.84
C SER A 47 -0.93 14.61 3.94
N SER A 48 -0.45 15.07 5.08
CA SER A 48 -1.25 15.64 6.15
C SER A 48 -2.11 16.84 5.71
N SER A 49 -1.82 17.44 4.57
CA SER A 49 -2.66 18.47 3.96
C SER A 49 -4.09 17.99 3.67
N PHE A 50 -4.31 16.68 3.56
CA PHE A 50 -5.62 16.06 3.34
C PHE A 50 -6.30 15.56 4.62
N THR A 51 -5.84 15.94 5.80
CA THR A 51 -6.32 15.38 7.08
C THR A 51 -7.84 15.39 7.22
N SER A 52 -8.51 16.48 6.82
CA SER A 52 -9.98 16.59 6.88
C SER A 52 -10.72 15.64 5.92
N GLU A 53 -10.01 15.08 4.93
CA GLU A 53 -10.58 14.23 3.89
C GLU A 53 -10.19 12.75 4.03
N PHE A 54 -9.37 12.38 5.01
CA PHE A 54 -8.92 11.00 5.21
C PHE A 54 -10.07 9.96 5.22
N PRO A 55 -11.25 10.23 5.82
CA PRO A 55 -12.35 9.27 5.78
C PRO A 55 -12.87 8.96 4.37
N ARG A 56 -12.62 9.86 3.40
CA ARG A 56 -13.06 9.69 2.01
C ARG A 56 -12.04 8.92 1.15
N LEU A 57 -10.80 8.80 1.61
CA LEU A 57 -9.70 8.25 0.81
C LEU A 57 -9.95 6.81 0.37
N LEU A 58 -10.22 5.91 1.32
CA LEU A 58 -10.41 4.50 1.01
C LEU A 58 -11.66 4.24 0.14
N PRO A 59 -12.83 4.83 0.44
CA PRO A 59 -13.97 4.72 -0.46
C PRO A 59 -13.68 5.19 -1.89
N LEU A 60 -13.05 6.34 -2.06
CA LEU A 60 -12.68 6.86 -3.39
C LEU A 60 -11.73 5.91 -4.15
N LEU A 61 -10.71 5.41 -3.47
CA LEU A 61 -9.77 4.50 -4.10
C LEU A 61 -10.45 3.19 -4.49
N GLN A 62 -11.24 2.60 -3.61
CA GLN A 62 -11.92 1.34 -3.86
C GLN A 62 -12.95 1.43 -5.00
N ASP A 63 -13.63 2.57 -5.14
CA ASP A 63 -14.55 2.80 -6.26
C ASP A 63 -13.82 2.87 -7.60
N MET A 64 -12.59 3.37 -7.62
CA MET A 64 -11.79 3.50 -8.84
C MET A 64 -10.97 2.25 -9.14
N TRP A 65 -10.43 1.62 -8.11
CA TRP A 65 -9.61 0.41 -8.23
C TRP A 65 -9.61 -0.38 -6.93
N SER A 66 -10.31 -1.50 -6.91
CA SER A 66 -10.38 -2.36 -5.73
C SER A 66 -9.08 -3.16 -5.56
N ILE A 67 -8.25 -2.73 -4.63
CA ILE A 67 -6.98 -3.39 -4.26
C ILE A 67 -7.24 -4.23 -3.00
N PRO A 68 -7.05 -5.56 -3.05
CA PRO A 68 -7.45 -6.44 -1.95
C PRO A 68 -6.60 -6.28 -0.68
N ASN A 69 -5.32 -5.94 -0.81
CA ASN A 69 -4.42 -5.69 0.30
C ASN A 69 -3.83 -4.29 0.15
N LEU A 70 -4.17 -3.41 1.06
CA LEU A 70 -3.73 -2.02 1.06
C LEU A 70 -3.18 -1.66 2.44
N VAL A 71 -1.99 -1.11 2.47
CA VAL A 71 -1.37 -0.52 3.66
C VAL A 71 -0.90 0.88 3.36
N GLY A 72 -0.74 1.69 4.38
CA GLY A 72 -0.25 3.05 4.19
C GLY A 72 -0.37 3.90 5.44
N CYS A 73 0.13 5.11 5.34
CA CYS A 73 0.02 6.10 6.39
C CYS A 73 -0.02 7.52 5.82
N SER A 74 -0.33 8.47 6.69
CA SER A 74 -0.16 9.90 6.42
C SER A 74 1.20 10.37 6.90
N GLY A 75 1.71 11.42 6.28
CA GLY A 75 2.98 12.02 6.65
C GLY A 75 3.08 13.50 6.29
N GLY A 76 4.07 14.19 6.87
CA GLY A 76 4.40 15.58 6.52
C GLY A 76 5.07 15.70 5.16
N GLY A 77 5.80 14.67 4.74
CA GLY A 77 6.42 14.52 3.43
C GLY A 77 5.96 13.24 2.74
N VAL A 78 5.84 13.28 1.43
CA VAL A 78 5.45 12.13 0.59
C VAL A 78 6.43 12.00 -0.56
N ILE A 79 6.94 10.81 -0.76
CA ILE A 79 7.84 10.46 -1.87
C ILE A 79 7.11 9.53 -2.83
N GLY A 80 7.32 9.73 -4.11
CA GLY A 80 6.77 8.85 -5.13
C GLY A 80 7.35 9.14 -6.50
N MET A 81 6.84 8.41 -7.48
CA MET A 81 7.22 8.58 -8.89
C MET A 81 6.23 9.53 -9.56
N ASN A 82 6.72 10.67 -10.04
CA ASN A 82 5.88 11.66 -10.72
C ASN A 82 5.50 11.23 -12.15
N ALA A 83 4.69 12.06 -12.82
CA ALA A 83 4.21 11.77 -14.16
C ALA A 83 5.33 11.66 -15.23
N GLU A 84 6.48 12.27 -14.99
CA GLU A 84 7.67 12.16 -15.85
C GLU A 84 8.55 10.94 -15.52
N HIS A 85 8.07 10.02 -14.68
CA HIS A 85 8.82 8.85 -14.20
C HIS A 85 10.12 9.20 -13.46
N ALA A 86 10.11 10.33 -12.74
CA ALA A 86 11.20 10.75 -11.87
C ALA A 86 10.79 10.68 -10.39
N PRO A 87 11.70 10.28 -9.48
CA PRO A 87 11.41 10.33 -8.06
C PRO A 87 11.25 11.78 -7.61
N GLN A 88 10.23 12.04 -6.81
CA GLN A 88 9.92 13.35 -6.29
C GLN A 88 9.49 13.26 -4.82
N GLU A 89 9.99 14.17 -4.01
CA GLU A 89 9.54 14.41 -2.65
C GLU A 89 8.68 15.68 -2.61
N VAL A 90 7.58 15.62 -1.86
CA VAL A 90 6.68 16.76 -1.66
C VAL A 90 6.50 16.96 -0.15
N GLU A 91 6.89 18.11 0.34
CA GLU A 91 6.70 18.55 1.73
C GLU A 91 5.78 19.76 1.81
N ASN A 92 5.02 19.86 2.90
CA ASN A 92 4.16 20.99 3.19
C ASN A 92 3.15 21.36 2.08
N ALA A 93 2.77 20.41 1.24
CA ALA A 93 1.83 20.58 0.15
C ALA A 93 1.01 19.29 -0.04
N PRO A 94 -0.16 19.39 -0.72
CA PRO A 94 -0.93 18.20 -1.06
C PRO A 94 -0.13 17.22 -1.91
N ALA A 95 -0.10 15.97 -1.49
CA ALA A 95 0.50 14.87 -2.26
C ALA A 95 -0.11 13.54 -1.87
N LEU A 96 -0.20 12.63 -2.84
CA LEU A 96 -0.62 11.26 -2.66
C LEU A 96 0.24 10.35 -3.52
N SER A 97 0.85 9.36 -2.91
CA SER A 97 1.67 8.35 -3.58
C SER A 97 1.03 6.99 -3.42
N LEU A 98 0.91 6.25 -4.51
CA LEU A 98 0.45 4.87 -4.52
C LEU A 98 1.44 4.00 -5.28
N SER A 99 1.92 2.96 -4.63
CA SER A 99 2.71 1.90 -5.26
C SER A 99 1.89 0.61 -5.25
N VAL A 100 1.90 -0.11 -6.34
CA VAL A 100 1.19 -1.39 -6.48
C VAL A 100 2.13 -2.49 -6.92
N ALA A 101 1.83 -3.71 -6.48
CA ALA A 101 2.63 -4.88 -6.79
C ALA A 101 1.80 -6.09 -7.23
N SER A 102 2.31 -6.82 -8.22
CA SER A 102 1.93 -8.19 -8.51
C SER A 102 3.01 -9.11 -7.97
N LEU A 103 2.62 -10.03 -7.09
CA LEU A 103 3.50 -10.88 -6.31
C LEU A 103 3.13 -12.36 -6.50
N PRO A 104 3.39 -12.95 -7.67
CA PRO A 104 3.02 -14.33 -7.97
C PRO A 104 3.66 -15.30 -6.99
N GLY A 105 2.85 -16.23 -6.44
CA GLY A 105 3.32 -17.22 -5.46
C GLY A 105 3.54 -16.68 -4.05
N VAL A 106 3.22 -15.41 -3.79
CA VAL A 106 3.29 -14.79 -2.46
C VAL A 106 1.90 -14.64 -1.87
N LEU A 107 1.72 -15.12 -0.65
CA LEU A 107 0.52 -14.84 0.14
C LEU A 107 0.69 -13.49 0.85
N VAL A 108 -0.11 -12.51 0.44
CA VAL A 108 -0.12 -11.19 1.06
C VAL A 108 -1.24 -11.12 2.10
N ARG A 109 -0.92 -10.66 3.29
CA ARG A 109 -1.90 -10.44 4.35
C ARG A 109 -1.60 -9.11 5.05
N THR A 110 -2.57 -8.22 5.04
CA THR A 110 -2.52 -6.97 5.79
C THR A 110 -3.18 -7.15 7.15
N PHE A 111 -2.68 -6.47 8.16
CA PHE A 111 -3.25 -6.47 9.50
C PHE A 111 -3.15 -5.07 10.11
N TYR A 112 -3.99 -4.81 11.09
CA TYR A 112 -3.96 -3.59 11.90
C TYR A 112 -3.86 -3.99 13.37
N LEU A 113 -2.94 -3.38 14.09
CA LEU A 113 -2.76 -3.58 15.52
C LEU A 113 -2.70 -2.22 16.23
N SER A 114 -3.39 -2.13 17.36
CA SER A 114 -3.20 -1.05 18.33
C SER A 114 -2.27 -1.51 19.45
N SER A 115 -1.75 -0.57 20.24
CA SER A 115 -0.92 -0.91 21.40
C SER A 115 -1.63 -1.83 22.40
N ASP A 116 -2.95 -1.76 22.47
CA ASP A 116 -3.76 -2.58 23.40
C ASP A 116 -3.91 -4.04 22.90
N ASP A 117 -3.65 -4.29 21.62
CA ASP A 117 -3.72 -5.62 21.02
C ASP A 117 -2.41 -6.42 21.17
N LEU A 118 -1.32 -5.74 21.54
CA LEU A 118 0.00 -6.35 21.59
C LEU A 118 0.14 -7.30 22.78
N PRO A 119 0.67 -8.52 22.58
CA PRO A 119 1.05 -9.40 23.68
C PRO A 119 2.15 -8.78 24.54
N ASP A 120 2.28 -9.23 25.77
CA ASP A 120 3.39 -8.84 26.63
C ASP A 120 4.72 -9.25 26.02
N LEU A 121 5.79 -8.49 26.28
CA LEU A 121 7.12 -8.71 25.68
C LEU A 121 7.71 -10.10 25.97
N ASP A 122 7.28 -10.74 27.05
CA ASP A 122 7.65 -12.10 27.46
C ASP A 122 6.67 -13.17 27.01
N SER A 123 5.66 -12.78 26.22
CA SER A 123 4.68 -13.72 25.67
C SER A 123 5.33 -14.73 24.72
N PRO A 124 4.85 -15.99 24.69
CA PRO A 124 5.35 -16.99 23.76
C PRO A 124 5.24 -16.53 22.29
N PRO A 125 6.20 -16.89 21.42
CA PRO A 125 6.21 -16.47 20.00
C PRO A 125 4.93 -16.81 19.23
N ASN A 126 4.23 -17.88 19.60
CA ASN A 126 2.98 -18.26 18.95
C ASN A 126 1.85 -17.24 19.16
N GLN A 127 1.82 -16.51 20.27
CA GLN A 127 0.83 -15.44 20.46
C GLN A 127 1.01 -14.31 19.45
N TRP A 128 2.25 -13.98 19.11
CA TRP A 128 2.55 -12.98 18.08
C TRP A 128 2.16 -13.47 16.68
N THR A 129 2.51 -14.71 16.34
CA THR A 129 2.18 -15.29 15.03
C THR A 129 0.67 -15.48 14.85
N ASP A 130 -0.06 -15.86 15.89
CA ASP A 130 -1.51 -16.00 15.85
C ASP A 130 -2.21 -14.64 15.70
N LEU A 131 -1.69 -13.61 16.35
CA LEU A 131 -2.24 -12.26 16.29
C LEU A 131 -2.17 -11.68 14.87
N ILE A 132 -1.04 -11.83 14.19
CA ILE A 132 -0.86 -11.36 12.81
C ILE A 132 -1.38 -12.35 11.77
N GLY A 133 -1.80 -13.53 12.20
CA GLY A 133 -2.41 -14.55 11.36
C GLY A 133 -1.43 -15.20 10.38
N VAL A 134 -0.21 -15.45 10.81
CA VAL A 134 0.79 -16.19 10.02
C VAL A 134 0.30 -17.61 9.75
N PRO A 135 0.34 -18.10 8.50
CA PRO A 135 0.00 -19.49 8.21
C PRO A 135 0.96 -20.48 8.88
N PRO A 136 0.52 -21.72 9.17
CA PRO A 136 1.37 -22.73 9.78
C PRO A 136 2.64 -23.01 8.96
N PRO A 137 3.71 -23.58 9.58
CA PRO A 137 5.05 -23.67 8.99
C PRO A 137 5.07 -24.38 7.63
N GLY A 138 5.66 -23.72 6.65
CA GLY A 138 5.73 -24.11 5.23
C GLY A 138 5.86 -22.88 4.30
N GLY A 139 5.46 -21.72 4.75
CA GLY A 139 5.70 -20.44 4.05
C GLY A 139 6.62 -19.54 4.88
N THR A 140 7.55 -18.87 4.24
CA THR A 140 8.36 -17.84 4.90
C THR A 140 7.56 -16.54 4.89
N PRO A 141 7.10 -16.04 6.04
CA PRO A 141 6.42 -14.75 6.09
C PRO A 141 7.43 -13.62 5.83
N VAL A 142 7.03 -12.69 4.98
CA VAL A 142 7.75 -11.43 4.79
C VAL A 142 7.04 -10.37 5.63
N TYR A 143 7.75 -9.79 6.58
CA TYR A 143 7.24 -8.72 7.44
C TYR A 143 7.75 -7.37 6.93
N PHE A 144 6.86 -6.41 6.89
CA PHE A 144 7.21 -5.01 6.74
C PHE A 144 6.88 -4.32 8.06
N ASP A 145 7.90 -3.86 8.77
CA ASP A 145 7.75 -3.00 9.94
C ASP A 145 7.40 -1.59 9.45
N GLY A 146 6.26 -1.09 9.89
CA GLY A 146 5.79 0.26 9.62
C GLY A 146 6.12 1.23 10.75
#